data_d2cc79b9eddb4b85d9bf877de4fe72c9
#
_entry.id   d2cc79b9eddb4b85d9bf877de4fe72c9
#
_cell.length_a   1.000
_cell.length_b   1.000
_cell.length_c   1.000
_cell.angle_alpha   90.00
_cell.angle_beta   90.00
_cell.angle_gamma   90.00
#
_symmetry.space_group_name_H-M   'P 1'
#
loop_
_entity.id
_entity.type
_entity.pdbx_description
1 polymer ?
#
loop_
_entity_poly.entity_id
_entity_poly.type
_entity_poly.pdbx_seq_one_letter_code
_entity_poly.pdbx_strand_id
1 'polypeptide(L)' 'MFKVTKETTMGEMLSHDVGIAYLLMESGMHCVGCPSSIGESLEEACMVHGIDVDDVLEAINDYLDAKQYEGQ' A
#
# COMPACT_ATOMS: atom_id res chain seq x y z
N MET A 1 11.75 -3.25 11.23
CA MET A 1 10.42 -2.68 11.13
C MET A 1 10.12 -2.32 9.69
N PHE A 2 9.02 -2.84 9.15
CA PHE A 2 8.66 -2.60 7.76
C PHE A 2 8.11 -1.18 7.57
N LYS A 3 8.60 -0.49 6.59
CA LYS A 3 8.14 0.85 6.29
C LYS A 3 7.89 0.98 4.80
N VAL A 4 6.75 1.56 4.44
CA VAL A 4 6.39 1.74 3.04
C VAL A 4 6.88 3.09 2.55
N THR A 5 7.46 3.10 1.36
CA THR A 5 7.89 4.31 0.68
C THR A 5 7.24 4.35 -0.71
N LYS A 6 7.49 5.42 -1.45
CA LYS A 6 6.95 5.55 -2.80
C LYS A 6 7.47 4.45 -3.73
N GLU A 7 8.67 3.95 -3.47
CA GLU A 7 9.31 2.92 -4.29
C GLU A 7 8.94 1.50 -3.88
N THR A 8 8.26 1.32 -2.75
CA THR A 8 7.85 -0.01 -2.31
C THR A 8 6.88 -0.59 -3.33
N THR A 9 7.12 -1.84 -3.75
CA THR A 9 6.25 -2.46 -4.75
C THR A 9 4.96 -2.96 -4.10
N MET A 10 3.94 -3.10 -4.93
CA MET A 10 2.66 -3.63 -4.49
C MET A 10 2.82 -5.04 -3.92
N GLY A 11 3.64 -5.86 -4.58
CA GLY A 11 3.88 -7.21 -4.11
C GLY A 11 4.54 -7.25 -2.74
N GLU A 12 5.49 -6.36 -2.50
CA GLU A 12 6.15 -6.28 -1.20
C GLU A 12 5.16 -5.94 -0.09
N MET A 13 4.28 -4.97 -0.35
CA MET A 13 3.28 -4.57 0.63
C MET A 13 2.32 -5.70 0.95
N LEU A 14 1.82 -6.37 -0.08
CA LEU A 14 0.85 -7.44 0.10
C LEU A 14 1.46 -8.67 0.76
N SER A 15 2.74 -8.94 0.48
CA SER A 15 3.46 -10.03 1.13
C SER A 15 3.64 -9.77 2.61
N HIS A 16 3.80 -8.51 2.95
CA HIS A 16 4.04 -8.16 4.35
C HIS A 16 2.76 -8.13 5.17
N ASP A 17 1.70 -7.55 4.61
CA ASP A 17 0.44 -7.40 5.35
C ASP A 17 -0.72 -7.25 4.36
N VAL A 18 -1.59 -8.25 4.35
CA VAL A 18 -2.74 -8.23 3.44
C VAL A 18 -3.74 -7.12 3.78
N GLY A 19 -3.69 -6.60 5.00
CA GLY A 19 -4.56 -5.48 5.38
C GLY A 19 -4.29 -4.24 4.56
N ILE A 20 -3.06 -4.11 4.04
CA ILE A 20 -2.73 -2.99 3.16
C ILE A 20 -3.57 -3.03 1.89
N ALA A 21 -3.93 -4.24 1.42
CA ALA A 21 -4.77 -4.37 0.23
C ALA A 21 -6.11 -3.69 0.43
N TYR A 22 -6.69 -3.80 1.61
CA TYR A 22 -7.98 -3.16 1.89
C TYR A 22 -7.86 -1.64 1.89
N LEU A 23 -6.77 -1.12 2.43
CA LEU A 23 -6.53 0.32 2.41
C LEU A 23 -6.41 0.83 0.98
N LEU A 24 -5.69 0.10 0.15
CA LEU A 24 -5.50 0.49 -1.25
C LEU A 24 -6.83 0.47 -2.00
N MET A 25 -7.66 -0.55 -1.74
CA MET A 25 -8.97 -0.63 -2.39
C MET A 25 -9.87 0.51 -1.95
N GLU A 26 -9.83 0.88 -0.68
CA GLU A 26 -10.61 2.01 -0.17
C GLU A 26 -10.15 3.32 -0.79
N SER A 27 -8.88 3.40 -1.15
CA SER A 27 -8.33 4.61 -1.80
C SER A 27 -8.71 4.72 -3.27
N GLY A 28 -9.32 3.67 -3.83
CA GLY A 28 -9.77 3.70 -5.22
C GLY A 28 -9.06 2.75 -6.15
N MET A 29 -8.17 1.92 -5.65
CA MET A 29 -7.48 0.94 -6.48
C MET A 29 -8.27 -0.34 -6.53
N HIS A 30 -8.64 -0.77 -7.72
CA HIS A 30 -9.53 -1.92 -7.89
C HIS A 30 -8.80 -3.21 -8.23
N CYS A 31 -7.57 -3.13 -8.69
CA CYS A 31 -6.83 -4.31 -9.16
C CYS A 31 -5.62 -4.62 -8.28
N VAL A 32 -5.82 -4.55 -6.96
CA VAL A 32 -4.75 -4.85 -6.03
C VAL A 32 -4.47 -6.35 -6.06
N GLY A 33 -3.19 -6.71 -6.17
CA GLY A 33 -2.81 -8.12 -6.19
C GLY A 33 -2.87 -8.76 -7.55
N CYS A 34 -3.22 -8.00 -8.58
CA CYS A 34 -3.21 -8.50 -9.94
C CYS A 34 -1.76 -8.78 -10.38
N PRO A 35 -1.48 -9.89 -11.08
CA PRO A 35 -0.11 -10.19 -11.50
C PRO A 35 0.55 -9.07 -12.28
N SER A 36 -0.22 -8.30 -13.03
CA SER A 36 0.34 -7.21 -13.83
C SER A 36 0.73 -6.00 -12.98
N SER A 37 0.19 -5.88 -11.78
CA SER A 37 0.46 -4.73 -10.92
C SER A 37 1.37 -5.03 -9.74
N ILE A 38 1.68 -6.29 -9.49
CA ILE A 38 2.51 -6.69 -8.35
C ILE A 38 3.90 -6.06 -8.41
N GLY A 39 4.45 -5.90 -9.60
CA GLY A 39 5.77 -5.31 -9.77
C GLY A 39 5.81 -3.80 -9.80
N GLU A 40 4.66 -3.15 -9.75
CA GLU A 40 4.61 -1.69 -9.76
C GLU A 40 4.92 -1.12 -8.38
N SER A 41 5.57 0.05 -8.36
CA SER A 41 5.77 0.76 -7.11
C SER A 41 4.46 1.41 -6.68
N LEU A 42 4.38 1.77 -5.40
CA LEU A 42 3.20 2.48 -4.91
C LEU A 42 2.96 3.76 -5.71
N GLU A 43 4.03 4.49 -6.00
CA GLU A 43 3.91 5.74 -6.76
C GLU A 43 3.34 5.50 -8.15
N GLU A 44 3.83 4.46 -8.83
CA GLU A 44 3.34 4.13 -10.17
C GLU A 44 1.87 3.74 -10.13
N ALA A 45 1.48 2.92 -9.15
CA ALA A 45 0.11 2.49 -9.04
C ALA A 45 -0.84 3.66 -8.76
N CYS A 46 -0.41 4.57 -7.88
CA CYS A 46 -1.23 5.75 -7.58
C CYS A 46 -1.37 6.65 -8.80
N MET A 47 -0.30 6.78 -9.57
CA MET A 47 -0.33 7.60 -10.78
C MET A 47 -1.32 7.07 -11.80
N VAL A 48 -1.35 5.76 -11.99
CA VAL A 48 -2.29 5.13 -12.92
C VAL A 48 -3.74 5.38 -12.53
N HIS A 49 -4.02 5.39 -11.24
CA HIS A 49 -5.39 5.56 -10.74
C HIS A 49 -5.74 7.00 -10.41
N GLY A 50 -4.84 7.94 -10.62
CA GLY A 50 -5.10 9.35 -10.33
C GLY A 50 -5.23 9.65 -8.86
N ILE A 51 -4.52 8.91 -8.01
CA ILE A 51 -4.57 9.05 -6.56
C ILE A 51 -3.31 9.71 -6.06
N ASP A 52 -3.44 10.57 -5.05
CA ASP A 52 -2.28 11.22 -4.44
C ASP A 52 -1.50 10.22 -3.62
N VAL A 53 -0.25 9.94 -4.03
CA VAL A 53 0.57 8.94 -3.36
C VAL A 53 0.90 9.35 -1.92
N ASP A 54 1.03 10.62 -1.64
CA ASP A 54 1.34 11.07 -0.29
C ASP A 54 0.20 10.75 0.69
N ASP A 55 -1.04 10.91 0.25
CA ASP A 55 -2.19 10.56 1.08
C ASP A 55 -2.25 9.07 1.37
N VAL A 56 -2.02 8.26 0.34
CA VAL A 56 -2.04 6.80 0.49
C VAL A 56 -0.88 6.36 1.38
N LEU A 57 0.29 6.94 1.17
CA LEU A 57 1.48 6.60 1.93
C LEU A 57 1.26 6.88 3.42
N GLU A 58 0.69 8.03 3.73
CA GLU A 58 0.40 8.38 5.11
C GLU A 58 -0.57 7.40 5.75
N ALA A 59 -1.63 7.05 5.04
CA ALA A 59 -2.62 6.11 5.54
C ALA A 59 -2.02 4.74 5.82
N ILE A 60 -1.16 4.26 4.92
CA ILE A 60 -0.53 2.96 5.07
C ILE A 60 0.40 2.96 6.29
N ASN A 61 1.23 3.99 6.42
CA ASN A 61 2.18 4.04 7.52
C ASN A 61 1.46 4.23 8.85
N ASP A 62 0.36 4.99 8.89
CA ASP A 62 -0.46 5.12 10.09
C ASP A 62 -1.06 3.77 10.49
N TYR A 63 -1.54 3.02 9.51
CA TYR A 63 -2.08 1.70 9.75
C TYR A 63 -1.01 0.75 10.32
N LEU A 64 0.18 0.77 9.75
CA LEU A 64 1.27 -0.08 10.22
C LEU A 64 1.72 0.30 11.62
N ASP A 65 1.77 1.59 11.91
CA ASP A 65 2.14 2.07 13.24
C ASP A 65 1.10 1.65 14.28
N ALA A 66 -0.17 1.80 13.97
CA ALA A 66 -1.24 1.41 14.88
C ALA A 66 -1.24 -0.09 15.13
N LYS A 67 -1.01 -0.87 14.06
CA LYS A 67 -0.97 -2.31 14.19
C LYS A 67 0.20 -2.77 15.04
N GLN A 68 1.33 -2.07 14.93
CA GLN A 68 2.51 -2.40 15.72
C GLN A 68 2.22 -2.21 17.22
N TYR A 69 1.50 -1.16 17.57
CA TYR A 69 1.08 -0.93 18.93
C TYR A 69 0.18 -2.04 19.43
N GLU A 70 -0.80 -2.43 18.63
CA GLU A 70 -1.75 -3.45 18.99
C GLU A 70 -1.13 -4.84 19.05
N GLY A 71 -0.08 -5.06 18.28
CA GLY A 71 0.57 -6.35 18.20
C GLY A 71 1.38 -6.71 19.44
N GLN A 72 1.43 -5.83 20.38
CA GLN A 72 2.12 -6.09 21.63
C GLN A 72 1.16 -6.58 22.70
#